data_7f056164f6caf6efaced6acb4ecfd678
#
_entry.id   7f056164f6caf6efaced6acb4ecfd678
#
_cell.length_a   1.000
_cell.length_b   1.000
_cell.length_c   1.000
_cell.angle_alpha   90.00
_cell.angle_beta   90.00
_cell.angle_gamma   90.00
#
_symmetry.space_group_name_H-M   'P 1'
#
loop_
_entity.id
_entity.type
_entity.pdbx_description
1 polymer ?
#
loop_
_entity_poly.entity_id
_entity_poly.type
_entity_poly.pdbx_seq_one_letter_code
_entity_poly.pdbx_strand_id
1 'polypeptide(L)'
;MEKYQILGQMSPGALGVNVVVEETGNKVKHVIKQVECIDEHQANEALEELMPLRKLQHPHISIYQELFIIWNSEISSLFLCLVMEHNKGSFQKVIEKKRETRTIIDSEWLQNMLGQVLDALEYLHQLDIIHRNLKPSNIALVSSTHCKLQDLSSHALMTDKAKWNIRAEEDPFQKSWMAPEALNFSFSQKSDIWSLGCIILDMVSCSFINRAEAMHLRKSIRSMPDGLKGVLQTMEEKKIPDVETFRSLLPSMLQIDPSERVTIRDVIHITFVSSNFQSSSVALTLHQRVVPAFITDLLLESNVASILGLPWPMELVEMLITIMKKHERILDIQLYACSLLLRSLGQALAQDPAAEVLSDSSVISVLLSTLWNHPESEQLLVTVYSLLTIISSQESASEKLQNAGLFEHILEHLSAFSTNRDICINGLRLLWALMVDAITVNKTPLEKAAVLIPEVLATYPGDVEMAEAGCGVFGLLSMLGCIKEHQFEDVVALFLRSIRLCPDRVLLVNNAYRGLASLAKVSELAALQVVAPEEGGSGLNLLQEMYRLYKDDPEVVENVCMLLAHLANYKEILPELVSSGIGPLVQEIKERFTSSLELVSYAETVLLRLEATTPPSSAGEQSALP
;
A
#
# COMPACT_ATOMS: atom_id res chain seq x y z
N MET A 1 -10.54 -15.15 -4.97
CA MET A 1 -9.65 -16.23 -5.50
C MET A 1 -9.73 -16.38 -7.03
N GLU A 2 -10.83 -16.01 -7.68
CA GLU A 2 -11.01 -16.23 -9.14
C GLU A 2 -9.97 -15.51 -10.01
N LYS A 3 -9.49 -14.35 -9.58
CA LYS A 3 -8.44 -13.60 -10.29
C LYS A 3 -7.02 -14.16 -10.11
N TYR A 4 -6.84 -15.16 -9.26
CA TYR A 4 -5.54 -15.74 -8.94
C TYR A 4 -5.42 -17.18 -9.40
N GLN A 5 -4.40 -17.48 -10.18
CA GLN A 5 -4.01 -18.84 -10.55
C GLN A 5 -2.95 -19.36 -9.59
N ILE A 6 -3.20 -20.45 -8.89
CA ILE A 6 -2.26 -21.06 -7.98
C ILE A 6 -1.12 -21.70 -8.79
N LEU A 7 0.12 -21.28 -8.53
CA LEU A 7 1.33 -21.83 -9.13
C LEU A 7 1.97 -22.92 -8.27
N GLY A 8 1.83 -22.81 -6.95
CA GLY A 8 2.38 -23.77 -6.00
C GLY A 8 2.12 -23.39 -4.57
N GLN A 9 2.27 -24.36 -3.69
CA GLN A 9 2.13 -24.19 -2.24
C GLN A 9 3.52 -24.11 -1.61
N MET A 10 3.72 -23.17 -0.71
CA MET A 10 4.92 -23.09 0.14
C MET A 10 4.71 -23.95 1.38
N SER A 11 5.79 -24.23 2.11
CA SER A 11 5.70 -24.93 3.39
C SER A 11 4.71 -24.23 4.32
N PRO A 12 3.80 -24.97 4.97
CA PRO A 12 2.85 -24.39 5.90
C PRO A 12 3.58 -23.70 7.06
N GLY A 13 3.07 -22.53 7.43
CA GLY A 13 3.54 -21.81 8.62
C GLY A 13 2.64 -22.09 9.83
N ALA A 14 3.05 -21.64 11.01
CA ALA A 14 2.27 -21.79 12.23
C ALA A 14 0.89 -21.12 12.17
N LEU A 15 0.74 -20.07 11.35
CA LEU A 15 -0.51 -19.32 11.21
C LEU A 15 -1.32 -19.68 9.97
N GLY A 16 -0.82 -20.53 9.08
CA GLY A 16 -1.56 -20.89 7.88
C GLY A 16 -0.67 -21.37 6.74
N VAL A 17 -1.26 -21.48 5.56
CA VAL A 17 -0.62 -21.97 4.35
C VAL A 17 -0.33 -20.79 3.42
N ASN A 18 0.89 -20.70 2.91
CA ASN A 18 1.27 -19.74 1.90
C ASN A 18 1.21 -20.37 0.52
N VAL A 19 0.46 -19.77 -0.39
CA VAL A 19 0.38 -20.20 -1.80
C VAL A 19 0.98 -19.12 -2.70
N VAL A 20 1.82 -19.55 -3.64
CA VAL A 20 2.31 -18.66 -4.69
C VAL A 20 1.27 -18.65 -5.80
N VAL A 21 0.84 -17.47 -6.16
CA VAL A 21 -0.19 -17.26 -7.18
C VAL A 21 0.30 -16.31 -8.26
N GLU A 22 -0.31 -16.40 -9.43
CA GLU A 22 -0.16 -15.44 -10.51
C GLU A 22 -1.51 -14.79 -10.77
N GLU A 23 -1.56 -13.47 -10.79
CA GLU A 23 -2.78 -12.74 -11.11
C GLU A 23 -3.07 -12.87 -12.61
N THR A 24 -4.28 -13.31 -12.97
CA THR A 24 -4.63 -13.71 -14.34
C THR A 24 -4.55 -12.56 -15.33
N GLY A 25 -4.80 -11.32 -14.89
CA GLY A 25 -4.83 -10.13 -15.74
C GLY A 25 -3.44 -9.61 -16.14
N ASN A 26 -2.51 -9.55 -15.20
CA ASN A 26 -1.21 -8.87 -15.36
C ASN A 26 0.01 -9.79 -15.25
N LYS A 27 -0.21 -11.07 -14.94
CA LYS A 27 0.85 -12.07 -14.74
C LYS A 27 1.82 -11.76 -13.59
N VAL A 28 1.44 -10.88 -12.69
CA VAL A 28 2.22 -10.55 -11.49
C VAL A 28 2.08 -11.67 -10.48
N LYS A 29 3.21 -12.02 -9.85
CA LYS A 29 3.23 -13.06 -8.82
C LYS A 29 3.03 -12.46 -7.45
N HIS A 30 2.16 -13.09 -6.67
CA HIS A 30 1.87 -12.75 -5.29
C HIS A 30 2.02 -13.98 -4.39
N VAL A 31 2.08 -13.74 -3.10
CA VAL A 31 1.92 -14.78 -2.09
C VAL A 31 0.60 -14.52 -1.39
N ILE A 32 -0.28 -15.51 -1.38
CA ILE A 32 -1.50 -15.47 -0.57
C ILE A 32 -1.28 -16.34 0.65
N LYS A 33 -1.34 -15.74 1.83
CA LYS A 33 -1.40 -16.46 3.08
C LYS A 33 -2.85 -16.74 3.42
N GLN A 34 -3.18 -18.01 3.57
CA GLN A 34 -4.51 -18.48 3.95
C GLN A 34 -4.48 -18.91 5.41
N VAL A 35 -5.17 -18.17 6.27
CA VAL A 35 -5.27 -18.46 7.70
C VAL A 35 -6.67 -18.97 7.99
N GLU A 36 -6.77 -20.20 8.49
CA GLU A 36 -8.04 -20.76 8.91
C GLU A 36 -8.54 -20.09 10.18
N CYS A 37 -9.76 -19.56 10.16
CA CYS A 37 -10.41 -18.92 11.29
C CYS A 37 -11.35 -19.91 12.00
N ILE A 38 -11.57 -19.70 13.29
CA ILE A 38 -12.47 -20.55 14.09
C ILE A 38 -13.91 -20.30 13.65
N ASP A 39 -14.27 -19.05 13.48
CA ASP A 39 -15.60 -18.58 13.15
C ASP A 39 -15.52 -17.24 12.37
N GLU A 40 -16.69 -16.75 11.99
CA GLU A 40 -16.85 -15.48 11.29
C GLU A 40 -16.43 -14.28 12.14
N HIS A 41 -16.64 -14.33 13.46
CA HIS A 41 -16.27 -13.25 14.37
C HIS A 41 -14.74 -13.06 14.39
N GLN A 42 -13.97 -14.16 14.56
CA GLN A 42 -12.51 -14.11 14.52
C GLN A 42 -11.99 -13.60 13.16
N ALA A 43 -12.61 -14.05 12.06
CA ALA A 43 -12.20 -13.62 10.73
C ALA A 43 -12.41 -12.11 10.52
N ASN A 44 -13.56 -11.58 10.95
CA ASN A 44 -13.88 -10.17 10.84
C ASN A 44 -13.01 -9.31 11.77
N GLU A 45 -12.82 -9.71 13.02
CA GLU A 45 -11.95 -9.02 13.97
C GLU A 45 -10.50 -8.93 13.45
N ALA A 46 -9.97 -10.03 12.91
CA ALA A 46 -8.65 -10.05 12.30
C ALA A 46 -8.57 -9.16 11.05
N LEU A 47 -9.62 -9.14 10.24
CA LEU A 47 -9.70 -8.28 9.07
C LEU A 47 -9.72 -6.80 9.46
N GLU A 48 -10.52 -6.42 10.47
CA GLU A 48 -10.58 -5.06 11.01
C GLU A 48 -9.22 -4.59 11.56
N GLU A 49 -8.48 -5.45 12.27
CA GLU A 49 -7.13 -5.14 12.75
C GLU A 49 -6.10 -4.94 11.62
N LEU A 50 -6.22 -5.69 10.52
CA LEU A 50 -5.23 -5.70 9.44
C LEU A 50 -5.52 -4.69 8.32
N MET A 51 -6.79 -4.34 8.09
CA MET A 51 -7.16 -3.39 7.04
C MET A 51 -6.49 -2.00 7.16
N PRO A 52 -6.38 -1.39 8.35
CA PRO A 52 -5.67 -0.12 8.53
C PRO A 52 -4.19 -0.20 8.14
N LEU A 53 -3.57 -1.39 8.29
CA LEU A 53 -2.15 -1.58 8.00
C LEU A 53 -1.81 -1.42 6.51
N ARG A 54 -2.81 -1.50 5.61
CA ARG A 54 -2.65 -1.21 4.19
C ARG A 54 -2.29 0.25 3.89
N LYS A 55 -2.57 1.15 4.85
CA LYS A 55 -2.26 2.58 4.72
C LYS A 55 -0.86 2.94 5.20
N LEU A 56 -0.12 2.00 5.80
CA LEU A 56 1.24 2.23 6.25
C LEU A 56 2.14 2.54 5.06
N GLN A 57 2.95 3.59 5.18
CA GLN A 57 3.94 3.97 4.17
C GLN A 57 5.32 3.99 4.79
N HIS A 58 6.11 2.98 4.47
CA HIS A 58 7.48 2.87 4.92
C HIS A 58 8.32 2.05 3.91
N PRO A 59 9.54 2.49 3.54
CA PRO A 59 10.35 1.83 2.52
C PRO A 59 10.72 0.38 2.87
N HIS A 60 10.77 0.04 4.16
CA HIS A 60 11.18 -1.28 4.65
C HIS A 60 10.02 -2.09 5.27
N ILE A 61 8.78 -1.80 4.88
CA ILE A 61 7.59 -2.58 5.25
C ILE A 61 6.83 -2.95 3.99
N SER A 62 6.54 -4.24 3.81
CA SER A 62 5.61 -4.73 2.81
C SER A 62 4.20 -4.66 3.36
N ILE A 63 3.33 -3.95 2.67
CA ILE A 63 1.91 -3.85 3.01
C ILE A 63 1.11 -4.98 2.37
N TYR A 64 -0.07 -5.25 2.91
CA TYR A 64 -1.03 -6.11 2.25
C TYR A 64 -1.61 -5.39 1.03
N GLN A 65 -1.57 -6.04 -0.13
CA GLN A 65 -2.19 -5.52 -1.34
C GLN A 65 -3.70 -5.71 -1.30
N GLU A 66 -4.13 -6.86 -0.78
CA GLU A 66 -5.52 -7.23 -0.69
C GLU A 66 -5.76 -8.11 0.55
N LEU A 67 -6.91 -7.95 1.16
CA LEU A 67 -7.38 -8.73 2.30
C LEU A 67 -8.82 -9.14 2.02
N PHE A 68 -9.14 -10.43 2.13
CA PHE A 68 -10.49 -10.94 1.94
C PHE A 68 -10.73 -12.25 2.68
N ILE A 69 -12.00 -12.60 2.88
CA ILE A 69 -12.43 -13.81 3.56
C ILE A 69 -13.02 -14.75 2.52
N ILE A 70 -12.70 -16.04 2.59
CA ILE A 70 -13.28 -17.09 1.75
C ILE A 70 -13.86 -18.22 2.59
N TRP A 71 -14.95 -18.81 2.11
CA TRP A 71 -15.49 -20.05 2.64
C TRP A 71 -15.02 -21.22 1.77
N ASN A 72 -14.41 -22.22 2.39
CA ASN A 72 -14.07 -23.48 1.73
C ASN A 72 -15.13 -24.52 2.08
N SER A 73 -16.01 -24.85 1.12
CA SER A 73 -17.12 -25.79 1.31
C SER A 73 -16.68 -27.25 1.45
N GLU A 74 -15.50 -27.63 0.94
CA GLU A 74 -15.00 -29.00 1.01
C GLU A 74 -14.63 -29.41 2.44
N ILE A 75 -14.04 -28.48 3.21
CA ILE A 75 -13.64 -28.72 4.59
C ILE A 75 -14.49 -27.94 5.60
N SER A 76 -15.52 -27.25 5.13
CA SER A 76 -16.43 -26.43 5.95
C SER A 76 -15.69 -25.46 6.88
N SER A 77 -14.69 -24.78 6.37
CA SER A 77 -13.85 -23.84 7.12
C SER A 77 -13.76 -22.48 6.46
N LEU A 78 -13.62 -21.45 7.30
CA LEU A 78 -13.48 -20.06 6.90
C LEU A 78 -12.00 -19.68 6.89
N PHE A 79 -11.55 -18.97 5.85
CA PHE A 79 -10.17 -18.53 5.70
C PHE A 79 -10.08 -17.02 5.50
N LEU A 80 -9.23 -16.38 6.26
CA LEU A 80 -8.74 -15.03 5.97
C LEU A 80 -7.54 -15.15 5.00
N CYS A 81 -7.63 -14.45 3.88
CA CYS A 81 -6.62 -14.42 2.83
C CYS A 81 -5.89 -13.08 2.83
N LEU A 82 -4.56 -13.13 2.93
CA LEU A 82 -3.67 -11.99 3.00
C LEU A 82 -2.77 -12.01 1.76
N VAL A 83 -2.99 -11.07 0.83
CA VAL A 83 -2.21 -10.99 -0.42
C VAL A 83 -1.01 -10.08 -0.21
N MET A 84 0.18 -10.62 -0.44
CA MET A 84 1.47 -9.94 -0.25
C MET A 84 2.32 -10.00 -1.51
N GLU A 85 3.30 -9.12 -1.60
CA GLU A 85 4.32 -9.16 -2.65
C GLU A 85 5.10 -10.48 -2.66
N HIS A 86 5.33 -11.05 -3.85
CA HIS A 86 6.19 -12.21 -4.01
C HIS A 86 7.65 -11.77 -4.12
N ASN A 87 8.43 -11.96 -3.07
CA ASN A 87 9.86 -11.70 -3.05
C ASN A 87 10.67 -13.00 -3.24
N LYS A 88 11.73 -12.94 -4.03
CA LYS A 88 12.57 -14.12 -4.34
C LYS A 88 13.52 -14.52 -3.22
N GLY A 89 13.85 -13.59 -2.32
CA GLY A 89 14.81 -13.76 -1.24
C GLY A 89 14.19 -13.51 0.14
N SER A 90 14.85 -14.01 1.17
CA SER A 90 14.56 -13.69 2.57
C SER A 90 15.82 -13.89 3.42
N PHE A 91 15.83 -13.35 4.63
CA PHE A 91 16.93 -13.61 5.57
C PHE A 91 17.09 -15.11 5.87
N GLN A 92 16.00 -15.85 5.90
CA GLN A 92 16.06 -17.32 6.06
C GLN A 92 16.94 -17.99 5.03
N LYS A 93 16.78 -17.63 3.75
CA LYS A 93 17.59 -18.20 2.64
C LYS A 93 19.06 -17.81 2.76
N VAL A 94 19.35 -16.57 3.21
CA VAL A 94 20.73 -16.12 3.43
C VAL A 94 21.39 -16.91 4.55
N ILE A 95 20.71 -17.02 5.70
CA ILE A 95 21.19 -17.75 6.87
C ILE A 95 21.45 -19.22 6.52
N GLU A 96 20.51 -19.88 5.82
CA GLU A 96 20.66 -21.29 5.42
C GLU A 96 21.81 -21.49 4.46
N LYS A 97 21.94 -20.65 3.43
CA LYS A 97 23.07 -20.72 2.49
C LYS A 97 24.42 -20.53 3.20
N LYS A 98 24.53 -19.54 4.10
CA LYS A 98 25.74 -19.26 4.87
C LYS A 98 26.07 -20.40 5.84
N ARG A 99 25.05 -21.02 6.42
CA ARG A 99 25.20 -22.21 7.28
C ARG A 99 25.67 -23.42 6.51
N GLU A 100 25.14 -23.70 5.34
CA GLU A 100 25.58 -24.80 4.47
C GLU A 100 27.02 -24.62 4.03
N THR A 101 27.41 -23.41 3.65
CA THR A 101 28.80 -23.11 3.22
C THR A 101 29.76 -22.86 4.37
N ARG A 102 29.28 -22.81 5.62
CA ARG A 102 30.05 -22.46 6.83
C ARG A 102 30.78 -21.12 6.69
N THR A 103 30.18 -20.16 6.03
CA THR A 103 30.74 -18.82 5.81
C THR A 103 30.04 -17.77 6.65
N ILE A 104 30.82 -16.78 7.07
CA ILE A 104 30.32 -15.64 7.83
C ILE A 104 29.45 -14.76 6.92
N ILE A 105 28.40 -14.14 7.46
CA ILE A 105 27.66 -13.07 6.78
C ILE A 105 28.57 -11.84 6.77
N ASP A 106 28.61 -11.17 5.63
CA ASP A 106 29.37 -9.93 5.49
C ASP A 106 28.89 -8.87 6.48
N SER A 107 29.83 -8.23 7.19
CA SER A 107 29.50 -7.28 8.26
C SER A 107 28.79 -6.04 7.72
N GLU A 108 29.26 -5.48 6.62
CA GLU A 108 28.65 -4.30 6.00
C GLU A 108 27.21 -4.59 5.56
N TRP A 109 27.01 -5.76 4.94
CA TRP A 109 25.68 -6.21 4.54
C TRP A 109 24.78 -6.41 5.76
N LEU A 110 25.27 -7.04 6.83
CA LEU A 110 24.52 -7.32 8.05
C LEU A 110 24.10 -6.03 8.73
N GLN A 111 25.02 -5.08 8.89
CA GLN A 111 24.76 -3.76 9.49
C GLN A 111 23.71 -3.00 8.68
N ASN A 112 23.85 -2.97 7.34
CA ASN A 112 22.90 -2.30 6.46
C ASN A 112 21.50 -2.90 6.57
N MET A 113 21.37 -4.23 6.51
CA MET A 113 20.08 -4.91 6.62
C MET A 113 19.46 -4.74 8.01
N LEU A 114 20.28 -4.84 9.05
CA LEU A 114 19.83 -4.61 10.42
C LEU A 114 19.27 -3.19 10.60
N GLY A 115 19.95 -2.20 10.05
CA GLY A 115 19.47 -0.83 10.10
C GLY A 115 18.10 -0.63 9.45
N GLN A 116 17.86 -1.25 8.31
CA GLN A 116 16.57 -1.20 7.62
C GLN A 116 15.45 -1.88 8.44
N VAL A 117 15.76 -3.02 9.08
CA VAL A 117 14.81 -3.72 9.96
C VAL A 117 14.49 -2.90 11.20
N LEU A 118 15.50 -2.27 11.82
CA LEU A 118 15.32 -1.42 12.99
C LEU A 118 14.49 -0.18 12.66
N ASP A 119 14.73 0.45 11.53
CA ASP A 119 13.94 1.58 11.05
C ASP A 119 12.46 1.20 10.87
N ALA A 120 12.20 0.06 10.25
CA ALA A 120 10.84 -0.45 10.07
C ALA A 120 10.15 -0.79 11.41
N LEU A 121 10.85 -1.44 12.33
CA LEU A 121 10.30 -1.79 13.65
C LEU A 121 10.07 -0.55 14.53
N GLU A 122 10.99 0.42 14.51
CA GLU A 122 10.79 1.68 15.21
C GLU A 122 9.52 2.37 14.73
N TYR A 123 9.33 2.45 13.41
CA TYR A 123 8.12 3.02 12.82
C TYR A 123 6.84 2.31 13.29
N LEU A 124 6.81 0.96 13.28
CA LEU A 124 5.66 0.19 13.78
C LEU A 124 5.42 0.45 15.27
N HIS A 125 6.48 0.40 16.08
CA HIS A 125 6.38 0.59 17.52
C HIS A 125 5.96 2.01 17.93
N GLN A 126 6.31 3.03 17.15
CA GLN A 126 5.81 4.40 17.34
C GLN A 126 4.30 4.51 17.10
N LEU A 127 3.75 3.67 16.23
CA LEU A 127 2.31 3.56 15.96
C LEU A 127 1.59 2.57 16.88
N ASP A 128 2.24 2.08 17.94
CA ASP A 128 1.77 1.02 18.82
C ASP A 128 1.40 -0.29 18.10
N ILE A 129 1.96 -0.51 16.93
CA ILE A 129 1.78 -1.74 16.15
C ILE A 129 2.86 -2.74 16.55
N ILE A 130 2.43 -3.94 16.94
CA ILE A 130 3.30 -5.07 17.27
C ILE A 130 3.30 -6.01 16.06
N HIS A 131 4.50 -6.41 15.59
CA HIS A 131 4.62 -7.31 14.44
C HIS A 131 4.10 -8.72 14.73
N ARG A 132 4.35 -9.26 15.90
CA ARG A 132 3.93 -10.56 16.47
C ARG A 132 4.46 -11.80 15.75
N ASN A 133 4.94 -11.69 14.52
CA ASN A 133 5.37 -12.81 13.67
C ASN A 133 6.77 -12.58 13.08
N LEU A 134 7.66 -11.93 13.85
CA LEU A 134 9.01 -11.61 13.39
C LEU A 134 9.89 -12.86 13.38
N LYS A 135 10.40 -13.21 12.21
CA LYS A 135 11.29 -14.35 11.94
C LYS A 135 12.04 -14.14 10.62
N PRO A 136 13.16 -14.85 10.36
CA PRO A 136 13.96 -14.61 9.16
C PRO A 136 13.21 -14.80 7.83
N SER A 137 12.21 -15.67 7.79
CA SER A 137 11.38 -15.88 6.59
C SER A 137 10.43 -14.70 6.30
N ASN A 138 10.14 -13.87 7.31
CA ASN A 138 9.28 -12.70 7.21
C ASN A 138 10.06 -11.40 7.04
N ILE A 139 11.36 -11.49 6.79
CA ILE A 139 12.18 -10.37 6.33
C ILE A 139 12.57 -10.67 4.88
N ALA A 140 11.85 -10.06 3.96
CA ALA A 140 12.04 -10.27 2.53
C ALA A 140 13.22 -9.47 2.01
N LEU A 141 13.97 -10.06 1.08
CA LEU A 141 14.98 -9.36 0.30
C LEU A 141 14.38 -8.95 -1.05
N VAL A 142 14.22 -7.66 -1.23
CA VAL A 142 13.77 -7.06 -2.50
C VAL A 142 14.94 -6.98 -3.47
N SER A 143 16.13 -6.63 -2.95
CA SER A 143 17.39 -6.62 -3.68
C SER A 143 18.55 -7.07 -2.79
N SER A 144 19.76 -7.03 -3.29
CA SER A 144 20.97 -7.31 -2.50
C SER A 144 21.21 -6.29 -1.38
N THR A 145 20.65 -5.08 -1.49
CA THR A 145 20.85 -3.96 -0.56
C THR A 145 19.57 -3.48 0.11
N HIS A 146 18.43 -4.09 -0.19
CA HIS A 146 17.13 -3.63 0.31
C HIS A 146 16.29 -4.77 0.85
N CYS A 147 15.74 -4.60 2.06
CA CYS A 147 14.83 -5.55 2.68
C CYS A 147 13.53 -4.88 3.17
N LYS A 148 12.50 -5.71 3.34
CA LYS A 148 11.20 -5.29 3.88
C LYS A 148 10.71 -6.30 4.92
N LEU A 149 10.12 -5.81 6.01
CA LEU A 149 9.33 -6.62 6.92
C LEU A 149 8.03 -7.03 6.25
N GLN A 150 7.64 -8.28 6.42
CA GLN A 150 6.41 -8.85 5.86
C GLN A 150 5.60 -9.57 6.92
N ASP A 151 4.34 -9.82 6.62
CA ASP A 151 3.49 -10.74 7.35
C ASP A 151 3.25 -10.32 8.81
N LEU A 152 2.85 -9.06 9.00
CA LEU A 152 2.31 -8.59 10.27
C LEU A 152 1.09 -9.44 10.64
N SER A 153 0.96 -9.80 11.92
CA SER A 153 -0.14 -10.66 12.37
C SER A 153 -1.12 -9.91 13.26
N SER A 154 -2.38 -10.31 13.22
CA SER A 154 -3.41 -9.78 14.10
C SER A 154 -3.41 -10.48 15.46
N HIS A 155 -3.86 -9.78 16.51
CA HIS A 155 -4.04 -10.34 17.83
C HIS A 155 -5.10 -11.46 17.80
N ALA A 156 -6.21 -11.24 17.10
CA ALA A 156 -7.30 -12.21 16.97
C ALA A 156 -6.84 -13.56 16.40
N LEU A 157 -5.91 -13.56 15.43
CA LEU A 157 -5.36 -14.79 14.85
C LEU A 157 -4.38 -15.52 15.78
N MET A 158 -3.79 -14.81 16.74
CA MET A 158 -2.78 -15.35 17.66
C MET A 158 -3.36 -15.84 18.99
N THR A 159 -4.64 -15.62 19.27
CA THR A 159 -5.29 -15.97 20.55
C THR A 159 -5.88 -17.38 20.59
N ASP A 160 -6.08 -18.03 19.43
CA ASP A 160 -6.56 -19.42 19.42
C ASP A 160 -5.46 -20.41 19.81
N LYS A 161 -5.40 -20.68 21.10
CA LYS A 161 -4.39 -21.55 21.71
C LYS A 161 -4.41 -22.99 21.17
N ALA A 162 -5.59 -23.54 20.86
CA ALA A 162 -5.73 -24.90 20.38
C ALA A 162 -5.20 -25.06 18.96
N LYS A 163 -5.68 -24.24 18.02
CA LYS A 163 -5.21 -24.25 16.63
C LYS A 163 -3.73 -23.87 16.50
N TRP A 164 -3.27 -22.90 17.29
CA TRP A 164 -1.86 -22.53 17.35
C TRP A 164 -0.98 -23.69 17.80
N ASN A 165 -1.35 -24.39 18.89
CA ASN A 165 -0.57 -25.51 19.40
C ASN A 165 -0.47 -26.66 18.41
N ILE A 166 -1.58 -27.04 17.75
CA ILE A 166 -1.59 -28.09 16.72
C ILE A 166 -0.63 -27.74 15.57
N ARG A 167 -0.76 -26.54 15.01
CA ARG A 167 0.08 -26.11 13.88
C ARG A 167 1.55 -25.92 14.25
N ALA A 168 1.84 -25.49 15.47
CA ALA A 168 3.22 -25.31 15.92
C ALA A 168 3.90 -26.61 16.37
N GLU A 169 3.14 -27.68 16.65
CA GLU A 169 3.67 -29.01 16.82
C GLU A 169 4.14 -29.62 15.50
N GLU A 170 3.45 -29.28 14.38
CA GLU A 170 3.86 -29.68 13.04
C GLU A 170 5.15 -29.00 12.58
N ASP A 171 5.42 -27.75 13.05
CA ASP A 171 6.67 -27.04 12.79
C ASP A 171 7.26 -26.40 14.05
N PRO A 172 8.04 -27.19 14.83
CA PRO A 172 8.64 -26.70 16.08
C PRO A 172 9.64 -25.55 15.89
N PHE A 173 10.09 -25.29 14.65
CA PHE A 173 10.98 -24.15 14.35
C PHE A 173 10.25 -22.80 14.54
N GLN A 174 8.96 -22.73 14.26
CA GLN A 174 8.19 -21.49 14.32
C GLN A 174 8.18 -20.88 15.74
N LYS A 175 7.90 -21.71 16.76
CA LYS A 175 7.90 -21.28 18.17
C LYS A 175 9.29 -20.88 18.68
N SER A 176 10.37 -21.32 18.03
CA SER A 176 11.71 -21.03 18.49
C SER A 176 12.08 -19.54 18.45
N TRP A 177 11.39 -18.75 17.62
CA TRP A 177 11.61 -17.31 17.47
C TRP A 177 10.86 -16.45 18.50
N MET A 178 9.84 -17.02 19.14
CA MET A 178 8.94 -16.27 20.03
C MET A 178 9.57 -16.01 21.39
N ALA A 179 9.23 -14.87 21.98
CA ALA A 179 9.58 -14.53 23.33
C ALA A 179 8.90 -15.47 24.35
N PRO A 180 9.45 -15.64 25.57
CA PRO A 180 8.84 -16.49 26.60
C PRO A 180 7.38 -16.15 26.89
N GLU A 181 7.06 -14.87 27.06
CA GLU A 181 5.71 -14.36 27.31
C GLU A 181 4.77 -14.55 26.13
N ALA A 182 5.31 -14.44 24.90
CA ALA A 182 4.53 -14.62 23.67
C ALA A 182 4.04 -16.07 23.49
N LEU A 183 4.72 -17.06 24.07
CA LEU A 183 4.25 -18.44 24.12
C LEU A 183 2.94 -18.59 24.92
N ASN A 184 2.63 -17.66 25.80
CA ASN A 184 1.39 -17.54 26.56
C ASN A 184 0.43 -16.50 25.96
N PHE A 185 0.63 -16.11 24.70
CA PHE A 185 -0.17 -15.12 23.96
C PHE A 185 -0.12 -13.69 24.56
N SER A 186 0.90 -13.38 25.35
CA SER A 186 1.18 -12.02 25.82
C SER A 186 2.17 -11.35 24.86
N PHE A 187 1.64 -10.59 23.91
CA PHE A 187 2.44 -9.88 22.91
C PHE A 187 2.60 -8.41 23.30
N SER A 188 3.82 -7.90 23.12
CA SER A 188 4.16 -6.50 23.28
C SER A 188 5.27 -6.12 22.31
N GLN A 189 5.59 -4.82 22.20
CA GLN A 189 6.75 -4.37 21.43
C GLN A 189 8.05 -5.08 21.89
N LYS A 190 8.15 -5.41 23.17
CA LYS A 190 9.28 -6.15 23.75
C LYS A 190 9.39 -7.60 23.23
N SER A 191 8.27 -8.21 22.82
CA SER A 191 8.31 -9.55 22.20
C SER A 191 8.93 -9.52 20.82
N ASP A 192 8.74 -8.44 20.04
CA ASP A 192 9.42 -8.25 18.75
C ASP A 192 10.93 -8.09 18.94
N ILE A 193 11.37 -7.39 20.02
CA ILE A 193 12.80 -7.23 20.36
C ILE A 193 13.46 -8.59 20.65
N TRP A 194 12.79 -9.47 21.37
CA TRP A 194 13.29 -10.83 21.59
C TRP A 194 13.44 -11.57 20.25
N SER A 195 12.42 -11.53 19.42
CA SER A 195 12.43 -12.22 18.11
C SER A 195 13.55 -11.69 17.21
N LEU A 196 13.76 -10.37 17.20
CA LEU A 196 14.88 -9.75 16.49
C LEU A 196 16.24 -10.20 17.08
N GLY A 197 16.38 -10.24 18.40
CA GLY A 197 17.58 -10.77 19.07
C GLY A 197 17.89 -12.22 18.66
N CYS A 198 16.86 -13.06 18.56
CA CYS A 198 17.02 -14.43 18.05
C CYS A 198 17.48 -14.47 16.57
N ILE A 199 16.96 -13.54 15.74
CA ILE A 199 17.37 -13.43 14.33
C ILE A 199 18.83 -13.01 14.22
N ILE A 200 19.24 -11.98 14.94
CA ILE A 200 20.64 -11.51 14.98
C ILE A 200 21.55 -12.64 15.45
N LEU A 201 21.21 -13.31 16.55
CA LEU A 201 21.97 -14.44 17.07
C LEU A 201 22.18 -15.55 16.03
N ASP A 202 21.12 -15.87 15.28
CA ASP A 202 21.18 -16.90 14.22
C ASP A 202 22.04 -16.45 13.03
N MET A 203 22.01 -15.17 12.66
CA MET A 203 22.81 -14.59 11.59
C MET A 203 24.30 -14.59 11.94
N VAL A 204 24.68 -14.19 13.13
CA VAL A 204 26.09 -14.09 13.54
C VAL A 204 26.72 -15.44 13.88
N SER A 205 25.89 -16.46 14.22
CA SER A 205 26.35 -17.80 14.57
C SER A 205 26.21 -18.83 13.44
N CYS A 206 25.59 -18.49 12.31
CA CYS A 206 25.27 -19.44 11.24
C CYS A 206 26.50 -20.16 10.65
N SER A 207 27.68 -19.54 10.70
CA SER A 207 28.92 -20.15 10.18
C SER A 207 29.45 -21.31 11.00
N PHE A 208 29.06 -21.44 12.27
CA PHE A 208 29.61 -22.45 13.18
C PHE A 208 28.55 -23.23 13.98
N ILE A 209 27.28 -22.82 13.96
CA ILE A 209 26.15 -23.53 14.57
C ILE A 209 25.24 -24.10 13.48
N ASN A 210 24.94 -25.40 13.55
CA ASN A 210 24.01 -26.01 12.61
C ASN A 210 22.54 -25.65 12.94
N ARG A 211 21.59 -26.00 12.05
CA ARG A 211 20.18 -25.65 12.18
C ARG A 211 19.53 -26.21 13.45
N ALA A 212 19.84 -27.44 13.83
CA ALA A 212 19.28 -28.08 15.01
C ALA A 212 19.83 -27.47 16.30
N GLU A 213 21.15 -27.23 16.36
CA GLU A 213 21.79 -26.52 17.46
C GLU A 213 21.28 -25.11 17.64
N ALA A 214 21.10 -24.35 16.56
CA ALA A 214 20.55 -22.99 16.61
C ALA A 214 19.11 -22.98 17.15
N MET A 215 18.27 -23.94 16.73
CA MET A 215 16.92 -24.07 17.29
C MET A 215 16.96 -24.45 18.78
N HIS A 216 17.82 -25.39 19.16
CA HIS A 216 17.99 -25.81 20.55
C HIS A 216 18.46 -24.63 21.41
N LEU A 217 19.42 -23.85 20.93
CA LEU A 217 19.91 -22.64 21.59
C LEU A 217 18.78 -21.63 21.83
N ARG A 218 18.02 -21.27 20.80
CA ARG A 218 16.89 -20.34 20.93
C ARG A 218 15.82 -20.83 21.93
N LYS A 219 15.64 -22.13 22.06
CA LYS A 219 14.73 -22.70 23.08
C LYS A 219 15.33 -22.65 24.47
N SER A 220 16.63 -22.99 24.62
CA SER A 220 17.30 -23.06 25.91
C SER A 220 17.50 -21.70 26.58
N ILE A 221 17.78 -20.65 25.84
CA ILE A 221 17.98 -19.29 26.39
C ILE A 221 16.74 -18.72 27.09
N ARG A 222 15.55 -19.28 26.84
CA ARG A 222 14.31 -18.90 27.55
C ARG A 222 14.29 -19.31 29.01
N SER A 223 15.07 -20.31 29.37
CA SER A 223 15.13 -20.85 30.75
C SER A 223 16.54 -20.79 31.34
N MET A 224 17.56 -20.78 30.50
CA MET A 224 18.96 -20.79 30.90
C MET A 224 19.79 -19.79 30.08
N PRO A 225 19.99 -18.56 30.56
CA PRO A 225 20.75 -17.54 29.84
C PRO A 225 22.24 -17.89 29.65
N ASP A 226 22.79 -18.85 30.40
CA ASP A 226 24.20 -19.27 30.26
C ASP A 226 24.55 -19.87 28.90
N GLY A 227 23.57 -20.43 28.18
CA GLY A 227 23.77 -20.89 26.79
C GLY A 227 24.20 -19.78 25.84
N LEU A 228 23.75 -18.57 26.05
CA LEU A 228 24.14 -17.40 25.28
C LEU A 228 25.61 -17.05 25.50
N LYS A 229 26.12 -17.14 26.75
CA LYS A 229 27.54 -16.85 27.08
C LYS A 229 28.50 -17.73 26.31
N GLY A 230 28.20 -19.03 26.18
CA GLY A 230 29.03 -19.96 25.42
C GLY A 230 29.13 -19.62 23.93
N VAL A 231 28.01 -19.18 23.34
CA VAL A 231 28.01 -18.74 21.92
C VAL A 231 28.77 -17.43 21.75
N LEU A 232 28.59 -16.46 22.62
CA LEU A 232 29.33 -15.19 22.60
C LEU A 232 30.84 -15.40 22.74
N GLN A 233 31.28 -16.31 23.60
CA GLN A 233 32.66 -16.69 23.72
C GLN A 233 33.19 -17.36 22.43
N THR A 234 32.42 -18.26 21.83
CA THR A 234 32.78 -18.88 20.54
C THR A 234 32.87 -17.84 19.41
N MET A 235 32.02 -16.81 19.40
CA MET A 235 32.12 -15.72 18.44
C MET A 235 33.42 -14.93 18.58
N GLU A 236 33.85 -14.67 19.82
CA GLU A 236 35.13 -14.01 20.12
C GLU A 236 36.33 -14.86 19.67
N GLU A 237 36.36 -16.16 20.00
CA GLU A 237 37.37 -17.10 19.58
C GLU A 237 37.48 -17.21 18.06
N LYS A 238 36.37 -17.16 17.35
CA LYS A 238 36.28 -17.22 15.88
C LYS A 238 36.47 -15.87 15.21
N LYS A 239 36.65 -14.81 15.98
CA LYS A 239 36.81 -13.42 15.48
C LYS A 239 35.69 -13.02 14.54
N ILE A 240 34.42 -13.27 14.95
CA ILE A 240 33.29 -12.82 14.21
C ILE A 240 33.30 -11.28 14.17
N PRO A 241 33.02 -10.65 13.02
CA PRO A 241 32.94 -9.17 12.94
C PRO A 241 31.94 -8.61 13.95
N ASP A 242 32.22 -7.42 14.46
CA ASP A 242 31.36 -6.65 15.36
C ASP A 242 31.02 -7.38 16.68
N VAL A 243 31.83 -8.36 17.09
CA VAL A 243 31.57 -9.21 18.26
C VAL A 243 31.34 -8.41 19.55
N GLU A 244 32.07 -7.29 19.75
CA GLU A 244 31.92 -6.46 20.94
C GLU A 244 30.53 -5.82 21.01
N THR A 245 30.00 -5.36 19.87
CA THR A 245 28.65 -4.82 19.80
C THR A 245 27.60 -5.91 20.09
N PHE A 246 27.73 -7.08 19.48
CA PHE A 246 26.79 -8.18 19.72
C PHE A 246 26.89 -8.76 21.15
N ARG A 247 28.07 -8.69 21.76
CA ARG A 247 28.29 -9.09 23.14
C ARG A 247 27.53 -8.20 24.16
N SER A 248 27.40 -6.92 23.87
CA SER A 248 26.59 -6.01 24.69
C SER A 248 25.11 -6.07 24.33
N LEU A 249 24.78 -6.19 23.05
CA LEU A 249 23.43 -6.11 22.52
C LEU A 249 22.58 -7.35 22.81
N LEU A 250 23.08 -8.54 22.47
CA LEU A 250 22.27 -9.77 22.56
C LEU A 250 21.78 -10.10 23.96
N PRO A 251 22.58 -9.95 25.04
CA PRO A 251 22.07 -10.17 26.41
C PRO A 251 20.96 -9.21 26.80
N SER A 252 20.98 -7.96 26.33
CA SER A 252 19.96 -6.96 26.64
C SER A 252 18.65 -7.16 25.87
N MET A 253 18.75 -7.69 24.63
CA MET A 253 17.58 -8.05 23.82
C MET A 253 16.92 -9.36 24.25
N LEU A 254 17.70 -10.31 24.77
CA LEU A 254 17.27 -11.66 25.13
C LEU A 254 17.05 -11.83 26.65
N GLN A 255 16.60 -10.74 27.32
CA GLN A 255 16.14 -10.79 28.70
C GLN A 255 14.81 -11.55 28.79
N ILE A 256 14.73 -12.49 29.75
CA ILE A 256 13.52 -13.30 29.95
C ILE A 256 12.35 -12.43 30.40
N ASP A 257 12.60 -11.51 31.33
CA ASP A 257 11.61 -10.52 31.77
C ASP A 257 11.49 -9.40 30.72
N PRO A 258 10.29 -9.18 30.15
CA PRO A 258 10.08 -8.10 29.19
C PRO A 258 10.38 -6.70 29.75
N SER A 259 10.22 -6.49 31.07
CA SER A 259 10.48 -5.20 31.71
C SER A 259 11.97 -4.82 31.70
N GLU A 260 12.85 -5.82 31.81
CA GLU A 260 14.30 -5.66 31.78
C GLU A 260 14.86 -5.62 30.35
N ARG A 261 14.04 -6.00 29.37
CA ARG A 261 14.45 -6.05 27.96
C ARG A 261 14.49 -4.65 27.38
N VAL A 262 15.53 -4.36 26.60
CA VAL A 262 15.71 -3.08 25.90
C VAL A 262 14.55 -2.77 24.94
N THR A 263 14.40 -1.48 24.59
CA THR A 263 13.48 -1.02 23.56
C THR A 263 14.15 -1.00 22.19
N ILE A 264 13.37 -0.79 21.12
CA ILE A 264 13.93 -0.64 19.78
C ILE A 264 14.89 0.56 19.69
N ARG A 265 14.63 1.63 20.42
CA ARG A 265 15.48 2.83 20.48
C ARG A 265 16.81 2.54 21.16
N ASP A 266 16.82 1.78 22.23
CA ASP A 266 18.05 1.35 22.89
C ASP A 266 18.90 0.49 21.95
N VAL A 267 18.26 -0.40 21.16
CA VAL A 267 18.96 -1.21 20.15
C VAL A 267 19.61 -0.31 19.08
N ILE A 268 18.88 0.69 18.57
CA ILE A 268 19.42 1.68 17.62
C ILE A 268 20.58 2.45 18.22
N HIS A 269 20.45 2.88 19.49
CA HIS A 269 21.52 3.60 20.18
C HIS A 269 22.78 2.75 20.32
N ILE A 270 22.67 1.50 20.78
CA ILE A 270 23.81 0.59 20.96
C ILE A 270 24.51 0.33 19.61
N THR A 271 23.77 0.11 18.54
CA THR A 271 24.33 -0.28 17.25
C THR A 271 24.78 0.91 16.42
N PHE A 272 23.90 1.85 16.14
CA PHE A 272 24.12 2.91 15.16
C PHE A 272 24.65 4.22 15.76
N VAL A 273 24.52 4.43 17.06
CA VAL A 273 25.08 5.61 17.73
C VAL A 273 26.39 5.26 18.43
N SER A 274 26.39 4.28 19.34
CA SER A 274 27.56 3.96 20.14
C SER A 274 28.60 3.10 19.40
N SER A 275 28.16 2.17 18.54
CA SER A 275 29.05 1.24 17.82
C SER A 275 29.31 1.62 16.36
N ASN A 276 28.76 2.73 15.89
CA ASN A 276 28.95 3.28 14.54
C ASN A 276 28.62 2.31 13.38
N PHE A 277 27.60 1.46 13.51
CA PHE A 277 27.12 0.64 12.42
C PHE A 277 26.66 1.52 11.23
N GLN A 278 26.86 1.04 10.02
CA GLN A 278 26.49 1.74 8.79
C GLN A 278 25.23 1.14 8.18
N SER A 279 24.33 1.99 7.72
CA SER A 279 23.13 1.57 7.01
C SER A 279 22.75 2.53 5.89
N SER A 280 22.14 2.01 4.84
CA SER A 280 21.48 2.83 3.82
C SER A 280 20.08 3.30 4.27
N SER A 281 19.59 2.87 5.42
CA SER A 281 18.41 3.47 6.03
C SER A 281 18.68 4.94 6.28
N VAL A 282 17.87 5.79 5.65
CA VAL A 282 18.05 7.25 5.69
C VAL A 282 17.95 7.77 7.12
N ALA A 283 16.99 7.25 7.89
CA ALA A 283 16.81 7.62 9.28
C ALA A 283 18.08 7.38 10.11
N LEU A 284 18.71 6.21 9.96
CA LEU A 284 19.88 5.85 10.76
C LEU A 284 21.17 6.49 10.26
N THR A 285 21.32 6.70 8.96
CA THR A 285 22.48 7.41 8.39
C THR A 285 22.59 8.84 8.92
N LEU A 286 21.47 9.47 9.18
CA LEU A 286 21.45 10.85 9.70
C LEU A 286 21.72 10.97 11.19
N HIS A 287 21.33 9.98 11.98
CA HIS A 287 21.77 9.90 13.37
C HIS A 287 23.29 9.95 13.49
N GLN A 288 24.00 9.46 12.47
CA GLN A 288 25.46 9.39 12.49
C GLN A 288 26.18 10.61 11.92
N ARG A 289 25.64 11.27 10.89
CA ARG A 289 26.42 12.20 10.06
C ARG A 289 26.14 13.68 10.29
N VAL A 290 24.92 14.06 10.62
CA VAL A 290 24.49 15.45 10.43
C VAL A 290 23.64 16.02 11.56
N VAL A 291 22.97 15.19 12.33
CA VAL A 291 22.07 15.68 13.38
C VAL A 291 22.89 16.05 14.61
N PRO A 292 22.83 17.30 15.07
CA PRO A 292 23.46 17.68 16.35
C PRO A 292 23.01 16.72 17.47
N ALA A 293 23.90 16.42 18.41
CA ALA A 293 23.66 15.44 19.47
C ALA A 293 22.31 15.67 20.20
N PHE A 294 21.91 16.93 20.41
CA PHE A 294 20.63 17.26 21.04
C PHE A 294 19.40 16.85 20.22
N ILE A 295 19.49 16.83 18.88
CA ILE A 295 18.39 16.35 18.01
C ILE A 295 18.37 14.82 18.03
N THR A 296 19.53 14.18 18.05
CA THR A 296 19.64 12.73 18.23
C THR A 296 19.03 12.30 19.55
N ASP A 297 19.34 12.98 20.64
CA ASP A 297 18.79 12.75 21.97
C ASP A 297 17.27 13.00 21.98
N LEU A 298 16.79 14.05 21.32
CA LEU A 298 15.37 14.37 21.18
C LEU A 298 14.61 13.30 20.39
N LEU A 299 15.24 12.72 19.36
CA LEU A 299 14.65 11.66 18.54
C LEU A 299 14.73 10.28 19.20
N LEU A 300 15.71 10.06 20.08
CA LEU A 300 15.91 8.79 20.80
C LEU A 300 15.27 8.77 22.20
N GLU A 301 15.08 9.92 22.83
CA GLU A 301 14.44 10.01 24.14
C GLU A 301 12.92 9.84 24.07
N SER A 302 12.36 9.22 25.13
CA SER A 302 10.92 8.97 25.29
C SER A 302 10.02 10.22 25.26
N ASN A 303 10.58 11.41 25.35
CA ASN A 303 9.85 12.66 25.22
C ASN A 303 9.35 12.91 23.78
N VAL A 304 9.96 12.32 22.76
CA VAL A 304 9.41 12.36 21.41
C VAL A 304 8.08 11.61 21.30
N ALA A 305 7.89 10.53 22.05
CA ALA A 305 6.61 9.83 22.10
C ALA A 305 5.50 10.69 22.74
N SER A 306 5.83 11.59 23.68
CA SER A 306 4.87 12.54 24.25
C SER A 306 4.62 13.76 23.34
N ILE A 307 5.59 14.15 22.53
CA ILE A 307 5.44 15.17 21.49
C ILE A 307 4.70 14.60 20.27
N LEU A 308 4.97 13.34 19.92
CA LEU A 308 4.26 12.61 18.87
C LEU A 308 2.84 12.20 19.25
N GLY A 309 2.47 12.29 20.54
CA GLY A 309 1.09 12.13 21.02
C GLY A 309 0.18 13.32 20.69
N LEU A 310 0.73 14.41 20.14
CA LEU A 310 -0.02 15.52 19.59
C LEU A 310 -0.22 15.31 18.09
N PRO A 311 -1.42 15.57 17.54
CA PRO A 311 -1.60 15.57 16.11
C PRO A 311 -0.65 16.59 15.49
N TRP A 312 0.28 16.15 14.65
CA TRP A 312 1.23 17.00 13.93
C TRP A 312 2.04 17.95 14.83
N PRO A 313 3.10 17.47 15.55
CA PRO A 313 3.83 18.24 16.54
C PRO A 313 4.58 19.42 15.88
N MET A 314 4.02 20.61 16.03
CA MET A 314 4.51 21.84 15.38
C MET A 314 5.98 22.15 15.67
N GLU A 315 6.42 21.97 16.92
CA GLU A 315 7.82 22.23 17.30
C GLU A 315 8.79 21.33 16.53
N LEU A 316 8.43 20.06 16.30
CA LEU A 316 9.22 19.14 15.49
C LEU A 316 9.22 19.56 14.02
N VAL A 317 8.06 19.93 13.49
CA VAL A 317 7.92 20.39 12.10
C VAL A 317 8.77 21.64 11.85
N GLU A 318 8.65 22.66 12.70
CA GLU A 318 9.43 23.90 12.59
C GLU A 318 10.95 23.65 12.66
N MET A 319 11.37 22.75 13.54
CA MET A 319 12.77 22.36 13.66
C MET A 319 13.26 21.64 12.39
N LEU A 320 12.50 20.69 11.86
CA LEU A 320 12.85 19.99 10.63
C LEU A 320 12.92 20.95 9.44
N ILE A 321 11.95 21.83 9.29
CA ILE A 321 11.93 22.86 8.24
C ILE A 321 13.15 23.79 8.36
N THR A 322 13.53 24.18 9.57
CA THR A 322 14.73 25.00 9.80
C THR A 322 16.02 24.29 9.40
N ILE A 323 16.12 22.99 9.71
CA ILE A 323 17.27 22.16 9.31
C ILE A 323 17.31 21.99 7.79
N MET A 324 16.18 21.70 7.16
CA MET A 324 16.09 21.56 5.71
C MET A 324 16.52 22.83 4.98
N LYS A 325 16.05 24.01 5.43
CA LYS A 325 16.47 25.32 4.89
C LYS A 325 17.96 25.56 5.04
N LYS A 326 18.54 25.21 6.20
CA LYS A 326 19.96 25.42 6.47
C LYS A 326 20.86 24.51 5.63
N HIS A 327 20.36 23.36 5.22
CA HIS A 327 21.11 22.30 4.55
C HIS A 327 20.46 21.86 3.22
N GLU A 328 19.94 22.80 2.43
CA GLU A 328 19.15 22.55 1.21
C GLU A 328 19.83 21.62 0.19
N ARG A 329 21.16 21.62 0.13
CA ARG A 329 21.94 20.86 -0.85
C ARG A 329 22.40 19.49 -0.35
N ILE A 330 22.12 19.14 0.90
CA ILE A 330 22.55 17.86 1.48
C ILE A 330 21.40 16.87 1.37
N LEU A 331 21.48 16.00 0.36
CA LEU A 331 20.43 15.01 0.04
C LEU A 331 20.00 14.17 1.26
N ASP A 332 20.97 13.66 2.03
CA ASP A 332 20.68 12.79 3.19
C ASP A 332 19.83 13.51 4.25
N ILE A 333 20.04 14.82 4.45
CA ILE A 333 19.23 15.62 5.39
C ILE A 333 17.80 15.77 4.86
N GLN A 334 17.65 16.07 3.58
CA GLN A 334 16.35 16.24 2.96
C GLN A 334 15.53 14.94 3.01
N LEU A 335 16.17 13.83 2.65
CA LEU A 335 15.54 12.50 2.73
C LEU A 335 15.05 12.16 4.14
N TYR A 336 15.90 12.39 5.15
CA TYR A 336 15.55 12.11 6.54
C TYR A 336 14.42 12.99 7.04
N ALA A 337 14.54 14.30 6.85
CA ALA A 337 13.53 15.24 7.30
C ALA A 337 12.18 14.96 6.64
N CYS A 338 12.15 14.70 5.33
CA CYS A 338 10.93 14.33 4.62
C CYS A 338 10.35 13.01 5.12
N SER A 339 11.19 12.01 5.42
CA SER A 339 10.74 10.74 5.99
C SER A 339 10.14 10.91 7.39
N LEU A 340 10.74 11.76 8.25
CA LEU A 340 10.17 12.08 9.56
C LEU A 340 8.86 12.84 9.46
N LEU A 341 8.77 13.83 8.56
CA LEU A 341 7.54 14.57 8.30
C LEU A 341 6.43 13.62 7.85
N LEU A 342 6.72 12.71 6.92
CA LEU A 342 5.74 11.74 6.44
C LEU A 342 5.26 10.79 7.55
N ARG A 343 6.18 10.34 8.43
CA ARG A 343 5.84 9.51 9.60
C ARG A 343 4.95 10.24 10.59
N SER A 344 5.35 11.48 10.94
CA SER A 344 4.56 12.31 11.87
C SER A 344 3.16 12.57 11.35
N LEU A 345 3.05 12.83 10.04
CA LEU A 345 1.78 13.04 9.37
C LEU A 345 0.94 11.78 9.33
N GLY A 346 1.54 10.64 8.97
CA GLY A 346 0.87 9.33 8.96
C GLY A 346 0.35 8.95 10.35
N GLN A 347 1.10 9.24 11.41
CA GLN A 347 0.68 9.01 12.79
C GLN A 347 -0.48 9.91 13.20
N ALA A 348 -0.42 11.20 12.87
CA ALA A 348 -1.50 12.14 13.16
C ALA A 348 -2.82 11.71 12.51
N LEU A 349 -2.79 11.34 11.23
CA LEU A 349 -3.96 10.88 10.48
C LEU A 349 -4.48 9.50 10.93
N ALA A 350 -3.61 8.65 11.44
CA ALA A 350 -4.03 7.36 12.00
C ALA A 350 -4.77 7.51 13.33
N GLN A 351 -4.42 8.54 14.13
CA GLN A 351 -5.10 8.86 15.39
C GLN A 351 -6.39 9.65 15.17
N ASP A 352 -6.36 10.61 14.28
CA ASP A 352 -7.50 11.44 13.89
C ASP A 352 -7.50 11.69 12.37
N PRO A 353 -8.37 10.98 11.62
CA PRO A 353 -8.46 11.19 10.17
C PRO A 353 -8.84 12.61 9.75
N ALA A 354 -9.43 13.40 10.66
CA ALA A 354 -9.80 14.80 10.46
C ALA A 354 -8.74 15.78 11.00
N ALA A 355 -7.55 15.28 11.44
CA ALA A 355 -6.49 16.13 11.95
C ALA A 355 -6.14 17.23 10.94
N GLU A 356 -6.18 18.49 11.40
CA GLU A 356 -5.71 19.60 10.59
C GLU A 356 -4.20 19.50 10.40
N VAL A 357 -3.80 19.12 9.20
CA VAL A 357 -2.42 19.18 8.77
C VAL A 357 -2.13 20.64 8.41
N LEU A 358 -1.34 21.30 9.24
CA LEU A 358 -1.00 22.71 8.99
C LEU A 358 -0.26 22.85 7.66
N SER A 359 -0.96 23.40 6.68
CA SER A 359 -0.42 23.82 5.39
C SER A 359 0.30 25.16 5.52
N ASP A 360 1.24 25.27 6.47
CA ASP A 360 2.05 26.48 6.56
C ASP A 360 2.83 26.66 5.25
N SER A 361 2.79 27.85 4.73
CA SER A 361 3.49 28.21 3.49
C SER A 361 4.99 27.91 3.55
N SER A 362 5.56 27.85 4.76
CA SER A 362 6.97 27.50 4.97
C SER A 362 7.26 26.02 4.69
N VAL A 363 6.37 25.11 5.06
CA VAL A 363 6.51 23.66 4.79
C VAL A 363 6.44 23.41 3.28
N ILE A 364 5.41 23.96 2.63
CA ILE A 364 5.24 23.81 1.17
C ILE A 364 6.46 24.35 0.42
N SER A 365 6.93 25.55 0.76
CA SER A 365 8.06 26.16 0.05
C SER A 365 9.34 25.35 0.20
N VAL A 366 9.58 24.74 1.35
CA VAL A 366 10.76 23.89 1.59
C VAL A 366 10.66 22.59 0.83
N LEU A 367 9.50 21.94 0.82
CA LEU A 367 9.28 20.69 0.07
C LEU A 367 9.47 20.92 -1.44
N LEU A 368 8.98 22.05 -1.97
CA LEU A 368 9.19 22.41 -3.38
C LEU A 368 10.67 22.69 -3.66
N SER A 369 11.36 23.48 -2.79
CA SER A 369 12.81 23.71 -2.91
C SER A 369 13.59 22.39 -2.90
N THR A 370 13.18 21.45 -2.08
CA THR A 370 13.79 20.12 -1.98
C THR A 370 13.65 19.33 -3.28
N LEU A 371 12.49 19.36 -3.94
CA LEU A 371 12.29 18.73 -5.25
C LEU A 371 13.21 19.35 -6.31
N TRP A 372 13.31 20.67 -6.36
CA TRP A 372 14.08 21.38 -7.38
C TRP A 372 15.60 21.24 -7.18
N ASN A 373 16.06 21.10 -5.94
CA ASN A 373 17.48 20.93 -5.62
C ASN A 373 17.98 19.48 -5.82
N HIS A 374 17.07 18.50 -5.84
CA HIS A 374 17.43 17.07 -5.91
C HIS A 374 16.56 16.28 -6.92
N PRO A 375 16.47 16.71 -8.19
CA PRO A 375 15.55 16.11 -9.18
C PRO A 375 15.90 14.67 -9.53
N GLU A 376 17.14 14.24 -9.31
CA GLU A 376 17.62 12.89 -9.63
C GLU A 376 17.37 11.85 -8.52
N SER A 377 16.89 12.28 -7.34
CA SER A 377 16.72 11.37 -6.20
C SER A 377 15.35 10.74 -6.20
N GLU A 378 15.25 9.53 -6.78
CA GLU A 378 14.00 8.76 -6.88
C GLU A 378 13.30 8.59 -5.52
N GLN A 379 14.04 8.24 -4.46
CA GLN A 379 13.51 8.04 -3.13
C GLN A 379 12.93 9.34 -2.53
N LEU A 380 13.61 10.45 -2.75
CA LEU A 380 13.15 11.76 -2.29
C LEU A 380 11.90 12.20 -3.03
N LEU A 381 11.85 12.01 -4.35
CA LEU A 381 10.68 12.31 -5.17
C LEU A 381 9.42 11.57 -4.65
N VAL A 382 9.52 10.26 -4.43
CA VAL A 382 8.43 9.44 -3.88
C VAL A 382 7.96 9.97 -2.53
N THR A 383 8.89 10.25 -1.62
CA THR A 383 8.56 10.72 -0.26
C THR A 383 7.91 12.10 -0.28
N VAL A 384 8.45 13.03 -1.06
CA VAL A 384 7.91 14.40 -1.17
C VAL A 384 6.56 14.39 -1.88
N TYR A 385 6.38 13.59 -2.94
CA TYR A 385 5.09 13.45 -3.60
C TYR A 385 4.01 12.90 -2.65
N SER A 386 4.35 11.92 -1.82
CA SER A 386 3.45 11.40 -0.79
C SER A 386 3.05 12.49 0.22
N LEU A 387 4.01 13.28 0.70
CA LEU A 387 3.75 14.42 1.59
C LEU A 387 2.85 15.46 0.94
N LEU A 388 3.19 15.89 -0.27
CA LEU A 388 2.43 16.90 -0.99
C LEU A 388 1.01 16.44 -1.34
N THR A 389 0.82 15.14 -1.64
CA THR A 389 -0.51 14.56 -1.87
C THR A 389 -1.40 14.69 -0.64
N ILE A 390 -0.84 14.41 0.55
CA ILE A 390 -1.59 14.52 1.81
C ILE A 390 -1.86 16.01 2.13
N ILE A 391 -0.86 16.87 1.97
CA ILE A 391 -0.99 18.32 2.24
C ILE A 391 -1.99 18.96 1.28
N SER A 392 -2.04 18.53 0.02
CA SER A 392 -2.95 19.08 -1.01
C SER A 392 -4.43 18.74 -0.77
N SER A 393 -4.74 17.85 0.17
CA SER A 393 -6.14 17.65 0.60
C SER A 393 -6.76 18.88 1.27
N GLN A 394 -5.94 19.88 1.62
CA GLN A 394 -6.40 21.17 2.15
C GLN A 394 -6.47 22.21 1.02
N GLU A 395 -7.62 22.82 0.83
CA GLU A 395 -7.90 23.75 -0.27
C GLU A 395 -6.85 24.89 -0.39
N SER A 396 -6.46 25.49 0.75
CA SER A 396 -5.44 26.55 0.81
C SER A 396 -4.05 26.13 0.36
N ALA A 397 -3.72 24.85 0.48
CA ALA A 397 -2.45 24.28 0.04
C ALA A 397 -2.47 23.94 -1.46
N SER A 398 -3.57 23.41 -1.95
CA SER A 398 -3.77 23.04 -3.35
C SER A 398 -3.51 24.23 -4.29
N GLU A 399 -4.10 25.40 -3.98
CA GLU A 399 -3.90 26.63 -4.76
C GLU A 399 -2.43 27.09 -4.79
N LYS A 400 -1.72 27.05 -3.66
CA LYS A 400 -0.31 27.41 -3.58
C LYS A 400 0.58 26.47 -4.41
N LEU A 401 0.30 25.18 -4.38
CA LEU A 401 1.06 24.17 -5.12
C LEU A 401 0.83 24.29 -6.62
N GLN A 402 -0.39 24.58 -7.08
CA GLN A 402 -0.70 24.84 -8.47
C GLN A 402 0.03 26.09 -8.99
N ASN A 403 0.02 27.18 -8.23
CA ASN A 403 0.70 28.43 -8.59
C ASN A 403 2.24 28.32 -8.62
N ALA A 404 2.80 27.31 -7.96
CA ALA A 404 4.24 27.07 -7.95
C ALA A 404 4.76 26.29 -9.19
N GLY A 405 3.92 25.94 -10.16
CA GLY A 405 4.32 25.19 -11.37
C GLY A 405 4.56 23.70 -11.13
N LEU A 406 3.97 23.13 -10.07
CA LEU A 406 4.18 21.73 -9.69
C LEU A 406 3.63 20.76 -10.74
N PHE A 407 2.59 21.14 -11.50
CA PHE A 407 2.05 20.32 -12.60
C PHE A 407 3.10 19.98 -13.64
N GLU A 408 3.82 20.98 -14.11
CA GLU A 408 4.87 20.81 -15.12
C GLU A 408 5.98 19.90 -14.60
N HIS A 409 6.41 20.10 -13.36
CA HIS A 409 7.43 19.26 -12.74
C HIS A 409 7.01 17.80 -12.59
N ILE A 410 5.77 17.53 -12.18
CA ILE A 410 5.26 16.16 -12.10
C ILE A 410 5.32 15.51 -13.49
N LEU A 411 4.88 16.21 -14.54
CA LEU A 411 4.89 15.68 -15.91
C LEU A 411 6.32 15.42 -16.42
N GLU A 412 7.27 16.29 -16.10
CA GLU A 412 8.69 16.08 -16.42
C GLU A 412 9.24 14.83 -15.74
N HIS A 413 8.94 14.62 -14.46
CA HIS A 413 9.38 13.43 -13.72
C HIS A 413 8.67 12.16 -14.20
N LEU A 414 7.37 12.20 -14.53
CA LEU A 414 6.66 11.07 -15.11
C LEU A 414 7.27 10.65 -16.47
N SER A 415 7.73 11.61 -17.25
CA SER A 415 8.44 11.33 -18.50
C SER A 415 9.86 10.78 -18.25
N ALA A 416 10.62 11.39 -17.35
CA ALA A 416 12.00 11.02 -17.08
C ALA A 416 12.13 9.66 -16.37
N PHE A 417 11.20 9.35 -15.47
CA PHE A 417 11.18 8.13 -14.64
C PHE A 417 10.01 7.20 -14.98
N SER A 418 9.59 7.13 -16.22
CA SER A 418 8.44 6.31 -16.67
C SER A 418 8.56 4.83 -16.35
N THR A 419 9.77 4.31 -16.10
CA THR A 419 10.04 2.93 -15.69
C THR A 419 10.10 2.75 -14.17
N ASN A 420 10.03 3.82 -13.37
CA ASN A 420 9.96 3.75 -11.93
C ASN A 420 8.50 3.80 -11.47
N ARG A 421 7.97 2.62 -11.07
CA ARG A 421 6.58 2.44 -10.64
C ARG A 421 6.17 3.41 -9.52
N ASP A 422 7.01 3.55 -8.50
CA ASP A 422 6.66 4.31 -7.31
C ASP A 422 6.60 5.81 -7.58
N ILE A 423 7.50 6.34 -8.41
CA ILE A 423 7.43 7.74 -8.87
C ILE A 423 6.17 7.95 -9.71
N CYS A 424 5.87 7.05 -10.63
CA CYS A 424 4.68 7.16 -11.48
C CYS A 424 3.38 7.15 -10.67
N ILE A 425 3.21 6.23 -9.75
CA ILE A 425 2.00 6.16 -8.91
C ILE A 425 1.85 7.40 -8.04
N ASN A 426 2.91 7.79 -7.32
CA ASN A 426 2.84 8.94 -6.42
C ASN A 426 2.69 10.25 -7.20
N GLY A 427 3.32 10.37 -8.37
CA GLY A 427 3.13 11.50 -9.27
C GLY A 427 1.70 11.60 -9.79
N LEU A 428 1.09 10.50 -10.23
CA LEU A 428 -0.31 10.47 -10.67
C LEU A 428 -1.28 10.78 -9.54
N ARG A 429 -1.05 10.25 -8.33
CA ARG A 429 -1.88 10.54 -7.15
C ARG A 429 -1.82 12.02 -6.77
N LEU A 430 -0.63 12.61 -6.78
CA LEU A 430 -0.46 14.04 -6.51
C LEU A 430 -1.13 14.88 -7.61
N LEU A 431 -0.94 14.52 -8.88
CA LEU A 431 -1.58 15.21 -9.99
C LEU A 431 -3.11 15.18 -9.86
N TRP A 432 -3.67 14.01 -9.53
CA TRP A 432 -5.09 13.84 -9.27
C TRP A 432 -5.56 14.73 -8.11
N ALA A 433 -4.88 14.70 -6.96
CA ALA A 433 -5.22 15.51 -5.79
C ALA A 433 -5.22 17.02 -6.11
N LEU A 434 -4.22 17.50 -6.86
CA LEU A 434 -4.14 18.90 -7.28
C LEU A 434 -5.24 19.31 -8.27
N MET A 435 -5.76 18.36 -9.05
CA MET A 435 -6.80 18.64 -10.05
C MET A 435 -8.21 18.67 -9.48
N VAL A 436 -8.47 18.02 -8.34
CA VAL A 436 -9.82 17.97 -7.72
C VAL A 436 -10.36 19.38 -7.44
N ASP A 437 -9.51 20.26 -6.92
CA ASP A 437 -9.87 21.63 -6.54
C ASP A 437 -9.43 22.68 -7.59
N ALA A 438 -8.97 22.21 -8.77
CA ALA A 438 -8.44 23.10 -9.77
C ALA A 438 -9.52 23.94 -10.45
N ILE A 439 -9.70 25.16 -9.99
CA ILE A 439 -10.31 26.24 -10.77
C ILE A 439 -9.27 26.71 -11.79
N THR A 440 -9.00 25.87 -12.79
CA THR A 440 -7.85 26.07 -13.64
C THR A 440 -8.04 27.19 -14.64
N VAL A 441 -7.18 28.16 -14.52
CA VAL A 441 -7.01 29.25 -15.50
C VAL A 441 -6.13 28.78 -16.67
N ASN A 442 -5.16 27.88 -16.45
CA ASN A 442 -4.22 27.42 -17.48
C ASN A 442 -4.38 25.91 -17.78
N LYS A 443 -4.89 25.58 -18.97
CA LYS A 443 -5.10 24.19 -19.42
C LYS A 443 -3.88 23.56 -20.11
N THR A 444 -2.86 24.32 -20.43
CA THR A 444 -1.71 23.84 -21.23
C THR A 444 -0.97 22.66 -20.60
N PRO A 445 -0.66 22.65 -19.28
CA PRO A 445 -0.05 21.49 -18.65
C PRO A 445 -0.96 20.27 -18.66
N LEU A 446 -2.27 20.47 -18.50
CA LEU A 446 -3.26 19.39 -18.46
C LEU A 446 -3.42 18.72 -19.84
N GLU A 447 -3.31 19.47 -20.94
CA GLU A 447 -3.30 18.90 -22.30
C GLU A 447 -2.05 18.04 -22.55
N LYS A 448 -0.90 18.40 -21.97
CA LYS A 448 0.32 17.56 -22.01
C LYS A 448 0.13 16.28 -21.21
N ALA A 449 -0.53 16.35 -20.05
CA ALA A 449 -0.85 15.19 -19.25
C ALA A 449 -1.69 14.17 -20.03
N ALA A 450 -2.66 14.63 -20.81
CA ALA A 450 -3.51 13.77 -21.64
C ALA A 450 -2.74 12.97 -22.72
N VAL A 451 -1.54 13.40 -23.08
CA VAL A 451 -0.66 12.67 -24.01
C VAL A 451 0.28 11.72 -23.26
N LEU A 452 0.90 12.17 -22.18
CA LEU A 452 1.95 11.43 -21.47
C LEU A 452 1.40 10.27 -20.63
N ILE A 453 0.27 10.47 -19.96
CA ILE A 453 -0.25 9.48 -19.00
C ILE A 453 -0.61 8.14 -19.66
N PRO A 454 -1.21 8.07 -20.87
CA PRO A 454 -1.42 6.80 -21.56
C PRO A 454 -0.15 6.00 -21.79
N GLU A 455 0.97 6.68 -22.11
CA GLU A 455 2.27 6.04 -22.30
C GLU A 455 2.80 5.45 -20.99
N VAL A 456 2.64 6.17 -19.88
CA VAL A 456 2.98 5.68 -18.53
C VAL A 456 2.13 4.47 -18.16
N LEU A 457 0.81 4.54 -18.37
CA LEU A 457 -0.10 3.42 -18.06
C LEU A 457 0.17 2.20 -18.95
N ALA A 458 0.56 2.40 -20.21
CA ALA A 458 0.93 1.32 -21.11
C ALA A 458 2.19 0.55 -20.65
N THR A 459 3.06 1.19 -19.87
CA THR A 459 4.25 0.56 -19.27
C THR A 459 3.87 -0.41 -18.15
N TYR A 460 2.69 -0.22 -17.52
CA TYR A 460 2.21 -1.01 -16.38
C TYR A 460 0.79 -1.59 -16.63
N PRO A 461 0.59 -2.40 -17.66
CA PRO A 461 -0.75 -2.74 -18.18
C PRO A 461 -1.63 -3.57 -17.24
N GLY A 462 -1.07 -4.11 -16.16
CA GLY A 462 -1.76 -4.92 -15.17
C GLY A 462 -1.68 -4.38 -13.74
N ASP A 463 -1.19 -3.16 -13.58
CA ASP A 463 -1.03 -2.56 -12.25
C ASP A 463 -2.32 -1.85 -11.81
N VAL A 464 -2.98 -2.42 -10.78
CA VAL A 464 -4.27 -1.95 -10.27
C VAL A 464 -4.18 -0.53 -9.69
N GLU A 465 -3.11 -0.22 -8.95
CA GLU A 465 -2.94 1.11 -8.34
C GLU A 465 -2.62 2.17 -9.40
N MET A 466 -1.86 1.78 -10.43
CA MET A 466 -1.57 2.63 -11.57
C MET A 466 -2.84 2.93 -12.37
N ALA A 467 -3.65 1.91 -12.64
CA ALA A 467 -4.92 2.07 -13.34
C ALA A 467 -5.90 2.96 -12.54
N GLU A 468 -5.97 2.79 -11.21
CA GLU A 468 -6.82 3.60 -10.35
C GLU A 468 -6.40 5.08 -10.35
N ALA A 469 -5.11 5.37 -10.14
CA ALA A 469 -4.59 6.72 -10.19
C ALA A 469 -4.75 7.36 -11.58
N GLY A 470 -4.47 6.60 -12.63
CA GLY A 470 -4.65 7.04 -14.02
C GLY A 470 -6.11 7.35 -14.36
N CYS A 471 -7.05 6.49 -14.00
CA CYS A 471 -8.49 6.74 -14.19
C CYS A 471 -8.96 7.97 -13.40
N GLY A 472 -8.42 8.22 -12.20
CA GLY A 472 -8.69 9.44 -11.44
C GLY A 472 -8.29 10.70 -12.20
N VAL A 473 -7.07 10.74 -12.72
CA VAL A 473 -6.58 11.88 -13.53
C VAL A 473 -7.37 12.03 -14.83
N PHE A 474 -7.58 10.94 -15.58
CA PHE A 474 -8.32 11.00 -16.83
C PHE A 474 -9.78 11.37 -16.66
N GLY A 475 -10.43 10.92 -15.60
CA GLY A 475 -11.79 11.34 -15.26
C GLY A 475 -11.89 12.86 -15.14
N LEU A 476 -10.96 13.47 -14.41
CA LEU A 476 -10.90 14.94 -14.26
C LEU A 476 -10.52 15.65 -15.57
N LEU A 477 -9.53 15.14 -16.33
CA LEU A 477 -9.16 15.70 -17.64
C LEU A 477 -10.35 15.72 -18.63
N SER A 478 -11.16 14.65 -18.60
CA SER A 478 -12.38 14.54 -19.42
C SER A 478 -13.41 15.59 -19.01
N MET A 479 -13.64 15.77 -17.70
CA MET A 479 -14.58 16.76 -17.16
C MET A 479 -14.13 18.20 -17.47
N LEU A 480 -12.83 18.47 -17.42
CA LEU A 480 -12.25 19.79 -17.71
C LEU A 480 -12.17 20.09 -19.23
N GLY A 481 -12.49 19.12 -20.09
CA GLY A 481 -12.42 19.25 -21.54
C GLY A 481 -10.98 19.40 -22.05
N CYS A 482 -10.02 18.73 -21.40
CA CYS A 482 -8.60 18.74 -21.78
C CYS A 482 -8.23 17.59 -22.72
N ILE A 483 -9.13 16.65 -22.97
CA ILE A 483 -8.94 15.55 -23.94
C ILE A 483 -9.34 16.04 -25.32
N LYS A 484 -8.47 15.83 -26.30
CA LYS A 484 -8.72 16.22 -27.69
C LYS A 484 -9.48 15.11 -28.44
N GLU A 485 -10.25 15.49 -29.46
CA GLU A 485 -11.13 14.57 -30.19
C GLU A 485 -10.39 13.33 -30.74
N HIS A 486 -9.17 13.48 -31.24
CA HIS A 486 -8.36 12.37 -31.73
C HIS A 486 -7.87 11.39 -30.66
N GLN A 487 -8.01 11.73 -29.39
CA GLN A 487 -7.65 10.90 -28.24
C GLN A 487 -8.85 10.17 -27.63
N PHE A 488 -10.09 10.51 -28.03
CA PHE A 488 -11.30 9.98 -27.41
C PHE A 488 -11.37 8.45 -27.49
N GLU A 489 -11.03 7.87 -28.62
CA GLU A 489 -11.05 6.41 -28.81
C GLU A 489 -10.11 5.70 -27.82
N ASP A 490 -8.85 6.15 -27.75
CA ASP A 490 -7.85 5.58 -26.86
C ASP A 490 -8.23 5.72 -25.38
N VAL A 491 -8.79 6.88 -25.00
CA VAL A 491 -9.19 7.15 -23.61
C VAL A 491 -10.42 6.35 -23.22
N VAL A 492 -11.41 6.19 -24.10
CA VAL A 492 -12.57 5.32 -23.87
C VAL A 492 -12.13 3.88 -23.71
N ALA A 493 -11.26 3.37 -24.60
CA ALA A 493 -10.72 2.02 -24.49
C ALA A 493 -9.93 1.82 -23.18
N LEU A 494 -9.16 2.83 -22.75
CA LEU A 494 -8.44 2.80 -21.50
C LEU A 494 -9.37 2.68 -20.29
N PHE A 495 -10.45 3.47 -20.24
CA PHE A 495 -11.44 3.38 -19.15
C PHE A 495 -12.09 2.00 -19.11
N LEU A 496 -12.60 1.51 -20.24
CA LEU A 496 -13.27 0.20 -20.31
C LEU A 496 -12.33 -0.94 -19.91
N ARG A 497 -11.07 -0.90 -20.39
CA ARG A 497 -10.04 -1.86 -20.02
C ARG A 497 -9.73 -1.82 -18.52
N SER A 498 -9.63 -0.62 -17.95
CA SER A 498 -9.33 -0.45 -16.51
C SER A 498 -10.46 -0.97 -15.63
N ILE A 499 -11.72 -0.74 -16.00
CA ILE A 499 -12.89 -1.31 -15.29
C ILE A 499 -12.87 -2.84 -15.36
N ARG A 500 -12.61 -3.43 -16.54
CA ARG A 500 -12.50 -4.89 -16.68
C ARG A 500 -11.37 -5.48 -15.84
N LEU A 501 -10.25 -4.78 -15.73
CA LEU A 501 -9.09 -5.20 -14.95
C LEU A 501 -9.38 -5.16 -13.44
N CYS A 502 -10.10 -4.15 -12.98
CA CYS A 502 -10.28 -3.83 -11.57
C CYS A 502 -11.76 -3.57 -11.23
N PRO A 503 -12.66 -4.54 -11.45
CA PRO A 503 -14.09 -4.34 -11.26
C PRO A 503 -14.48 -4.14 -9.79
N ASP A 504 -13.64 -4.57 -8.85
CA ASP A 504 -13.80 -4.47 -7.40
C ASP A 504 -13.30 -3.15 -6.79
N ARG A 505 -12.74 -2.26 -7.62
CA ARG A 505 -12.24 -0.95 -7.19
C ARG A 505 -13.26 0.14 -7.44
N VAL A 506 -14.11 0.42 -6.42
CA VAL A 506 -15.20 1.40 -6.53
C VAL A 506 -14.73 2.78 -6.99
N LEU A 507 -13.60 3.24 -6.48
CA LEU A 507 -13.05 4.56 -6.82
C LEU A 507 -12.62 4.65 -8.29
N LEU A 508 -11.98 3.59 -8.80
CA LEU A 508 -11.65 3.47 -10.23
C LEU A 508 -12.90 3.47 -11.10
N VAL A 509 -13.88 2.63 -10.74
CA VAL A 509 -15.14 2.48 -11.47
C VAL A 509 -15.90 3.80 -11.54
N ASN A 510 -15.99 4.52 -10.41
CA ASN A 510 -16.61 5.84 -10.35
C ASN A 510 -15.94 6.86 -11.28
N ASN A 511 -14.62 7.00 -11.18
CA ASN A 511 -13.87 7.96 -12.01
C ASN A 511 -13.94 7.62 -13.48
N ALA A 512 -13.88 6.33 -13.83
CA ALA A 512 -13.96 5.88 -15.21
C ALA A 512 -15.36 6.16 -15.81
N TYR A 513 -16.45 5.83 -15.11
CA TYR A 513 -17.80 6.13 -15.63
C TYR A 513 -18.08 7.62 -15.70
N ARG A 514 -17.60 8.42 -14.75
CA ARG A 514 -17.68 9.87 -14.79
C ARG A 514 -16.93 10.45 -16.00
N GLY A 515 -15.74 9.93 -16.27
CA GLY A 515 -14.95 10.27 -17.46
C GLY A 515 -15.66 9.90 -18.76
N LEU A 516 -16.15 8.65 -18.87
CA LEU A 516 -16.92 8.16 -20.02
C LEU A 516 -18.17 9.00 -20.28
N ALA A 517 -18.93 9.35 -19.22
CA ALA A 517 -20.11 10.20 -19.34
C ALA A 517 -19.75 11.61 -19.85
N SER A 518 -18.63 12.18 -19.38
CA SER A 518 -18.14 13.47 -19.84
C SER A 518 -17.72 13.46 -21.32
N LEU A 519 -17.07 12.40 -21.78
CA LEU A 519 -16.70 12.23 -23.19
C LEU A 519 -17.92 11.98 -24.08
N ALA A 520 -18.84 11.09 -23.65
CA ALA A 520 -20.06 10.80 -24.38
C ALA A 520 -20.98 12.01 -24.49
N LYS A 521 -20.94 12.95 -23.53
CA LYS A 521 -21.70 14.21 -23.59
C LYS A 521 -21.27 15.10 -24.75
N VAL A 522 -19.98 15.12 -25.09
CA VAL A 522 -19.40 16.07 -26.04
C VAL A 522 -19.09 15.47 -27.42
N SER A 523 -19.08 14.12 -27.53
CA SER A 523 -18.67 13.44 -28.77
C SER A 523 -19.50 12.19 -29.03
N GLU A 524 -20.13 12.16 -30.21
CA GLU A 524 -20.81 10.97 -30.72
C GLU A 524 -19.82 9.83 -30.97
N LEU A 525 -18.60 10.13 -31.45
CA LEU A 525 -17.54 9.13 -31.64
C LEU A 525 -17.18 8.42 -30.34
N ALA A 526 -17.01 9.18 -29.24
CA ALA A 526 -16.76 8.62 -27.92
C ALA A 526 -17.94 7.76 -27.44
N ALA A 527 -19.16 8.21 -27.67
CA ALA A 527 -20.36 7.47 -27.33
C ALA A 527 -20.49 6.15 -28.12
N LEU A 528 -20.22 6.18 -29.41
CA LEU A 528 -20.21 4.98 -30.27
C LEU A 528 -19.13 3.98 -29.82
N GLN A 529 -17.96 4.47 -29.42
CA GLN A 529 -16.88 3.61 -28.92
C GLN A 529 -17.26 2.87 -27.62
N VAL A 530 -18.05 3.48 -26.74
CA VAL A 530 -18.55 2.81 -25.52
C VAL A 530 -19.44 1.60 -25.86
N VAL A 531 -20.25 1.70 -26.91
CA VAL A 531 -21.19 0.63 -27.31
C VAL A 531 -20.58 -0.37 -28.30
N ALA A 532 -19.46 -0.03 -28.91
CA ALA A 532 -18.78 -0.89 -29.87
C ALA A 532 -18.41 -2.26 -29.27
N PRO A 533 -18.53 -3.34 -30.03
CA PRO A 533 -18.09 -4.65 -29.57
C PRO A 533 -16.54 -4.71 -29.56
N GLU A 534 -15.97 -5.03 -28.41
CA GLU A 534 -14.52 -5.25 -28.22
C GLU A 534 -14.22 -6.71 -27.81
N GLU A 535 -12.94 -7.08 -27.80
CA GLU A 535 -12.47 -8.33 -27.18
C GLU A 535 -12.78 -8.27 -25.67
N GLY A 536 -13.81 -9.03 -25.23
CA GLY A 536 -14.32 -9.02 -23.84
C GLY A 536 -15.74 -8.47 -23.68
N GLY A 537 -16.45 -8.16 -24.78
CA GLY A 537 -17.83 -7.68 -24.79
C GLY A 537 -17.95 -6.15 -24.94
N SER A 538 -19.19 -5.69 -25.16
CA SER A 538 -19.45 -4.25 -25.31
C SER A 538 -19.34 -3.53 -23.95
N GLY A 539 -19.12 -2.23 -23.97
CA GLY A 539 -19.15 -1.41 -22.75
C GLY A 539 -20.51 -1.42 -22.07
N LEU A 540 -21.62 -1.70 -22.78
CA LEU A 540 -22.95 -1.86 -22.18
C LEU A 540 -23.05 -3.11 -21.32
N ASN A 541 -22.45 -4.22 -21.74
CA ASN A 541 -22.41 -5.44 -20.90
C ASN A 541 -21.60 -5.18 -19.63
N LEU A 542 -20.46 -4.53 -19.74
CA LEU A 542 -19.63 -4.16 -18.61
C LEU A 542 -20.37 -3.22 -17.65
N LEU A 543 -21.14 -2.27 -18.18
CA LEU A 543 -21.97 -1.36 -17.38
C LEU A 543 -23.03 -2.12 -16.58
N GLN A 544 -23.70 -3.11 -17.21
CA GLN A 544 -24.67 -3.94 -16.50
C GLN A 544 -24.04 -4.81 -15.41
N GLU A 545 -22.82 -5.33 -15.64
CA GLU A 545 -22.06 -6.06 -14.63
C GLU A 545 -21.70 -5.16 -13.45
N MET A 546 -21.21 -3.95 -13.71
CA MET A 546 -20.86 -3.00 -12.65
C MET A 546 -22.10 -2.53 -11.89
N TYR A 547 -23.21 -2.29 -12.57
CA TYR A 547 -24.47 -2.00 -11.87
C TYR A 547 -24.86 -3.13 -10.92
N ARG A 548 -24.78 -4.40 -11.35
CA ARG A 548 -25.10 -5.53 -10.46
C ARG A 548 -24.18 -5.62 -9.25
N LEU A 549 -22.89 -5.31 -9.44
CA LEU A 549 -21.88 -5.33 -8.39
C LEU A 549 -22.09 -4.19 -7.38
N TYR A 550 -22.41 -2.99 -7.88
CA TYR A 550 -22.50 -1.75 -7.10
C TYR A 550 -23.91 -1.18 -7.01
N LYS A 551 -24.93 -2.01 -7.13
CA LYS A 551 -26.34 -1.57 -7.12
C LYS A 551 -26.78 -0.83 -5.85
N ASP A 552 -26.03 -0.93 -4.75
CA ASP A 552 -26.27 -0.26 -3.47
C ASP A 552 -25.39 0.99 -3.27
N ASP A 553 -24.48 1.26 -4.20
CA ASP A 553 -23.62 2.44 -4.19
C ASP A 553 -24.25 3.56 -5.04
N PRO A 554 -24.79 4.62 -4.41
CA PRO A 554 -25.51 5.66 -5.13
C PRO A 554 -24.64 6.45 -6.09
N GLU A 555 -23.34 6.61 -5.80
CA GLU A 555 -22.43 7.36 -6.65
C GLU A 555 -22.09 6.61 -7.95
N VAL A 556 -21.83 5.31 -7.85
CA VAL A 556 -21.62 4.44 -9.05
C VAL A 556 -22.87 4.43 -9.91
N VAL A 557 -24.05 4.22 -9.28
CA VAL A 557 -25.32 4.18 -10.01
C VAL A 557 -25.64 5.49 -10.69
N GLU A 558 -25.34 6.63 -10.06
CA GLU A 558 -25.52 7.96 -10.65
C GLU A 558 -24.61 8.14 -11.88
N ASN A 559 -23.32 7.82 -11.78
CA ASN A 559 -22.38 7.94 -12.91
C ASN A 559 -22.76 7.00 -14.07
N VAL A 560 -23.23 5.80 -13.79
CA VAL A 560 -23.76 4.87 -14.79
C VAL A 560 -25.00 5.43 -15.48
N CYS A 561 -25.94 5.98 -14.71
CA CYS A 561 -27.18 6.56 -15.23
C CYS A 561 -26.93 7.82 -16.05
N MET A 562 -25.99 8.66 -15.63
CA MET A 562 -25.53 9.83 -16.36
C MET A 562 -24.90 9.44 -17.70
N LEU A 563 -24.04 8.40 -17.74
CA LEU A 563 -23.50 7.90 -19.00
C LEU A 563 -24.62 7.42 -19.93
N LEU A 564 -25.57 6.63 -19.45
CA LEU A 564 -26.69 6.15 -20.23
C LEU A 564 -27.54 7.31 -20.79
N ALA A 565 -27.77 8.37 -19.98
CA ALA A 565 -28.50 9.54 -20.42
C ALA A 565 -27.80 10.27 -21.59
N HIS A 566 -26.46 10.34 -21.55
CA HIS A 566 -25.69 10.91 -22.67
C HIS A 566 -25.67 10.01 -23.89
N LEU A 567 -25.52 8.70 -23.74
CA LEU A 567 -25.61 7.72 -24.83
C LEU A 567 -26.97 7.78 -25.55
N ALA A 568 -28.07 7.91 -24.78
CA ALA A 568 -29.43 7.99 -25.31
C ALA A 568 -29.73 9.26 -26.12
N ASN A 569 -28.85 10.26 -26.14
CA ASN A 569 -29.00 11.43 -26.98
C ASN A 569 -28.67 11.15 -28.47
N TYR A 570 -27.95 10.05 -28.76
CA TYR A 570 -27.54 9.70 -30.11
C TYR A 570 -28.46 8.64 -30.71
N LYS A 571 -29.11 8.98 -31.83
CA LYS A 571 -30.11 8.14 -32.47
C LYS A 571 -29.54 6.79 -32.95
N GLU A 572 -28.28 6.78 -33.32
CA GLU A 572 -27.59 5.58 -33.83
C GLU A 572 -27.32 4.56 -32.70
N ILE A 573 -27.26 5.01 -31.46
CA ILE A 573 -27.00 4.18 -30.27
C ILE A 573 -28.28 3.59 -29.67
N LEU A 574 -29.43 4.25 -29.88
CA LEU A 574 -30.71 3.84 -29.29
C LEU A 574 -31.09 2.37 -29.59
N PRO A 575 -30.93 1.84 -30.81
CA PRO A 575 -31.23 0.43 -31.08
C PRO A 575 -30.40 -0.53 -30.24
N GLU A 576 -29.12 -0.18 -30.01
CA GLU A 576 -28.20 -0.98 -29.19
C GLU A 576 -28.57 -0.96 -27.71
N LEU A 577 -29.00 0.22 -27.18
CA LEU A 577 -29.50 0.33 -25.80
C LEU A 577 -30.78 -0.52 -25.60
N VAL A 578 -31.67 -0.56 -26.60
CA VAL A 578 -32.89 -1.39 -26.55
C VAL A 578 -32.52 -2.87 -26.58
N SER A 579 -31.66 -3.29 -27.54
CA SER A 579 -31.27 -4.69 -27.71
C SER A 579 -30.51 -5.25 -26.50
N SER A 580 -29.72 -4.41 -25.83
CA SER A 580 -28.97 -4.76 -24.62
C SER A 580 -29.82 -4.77 -23.35
N GLY A 581 -31.11 -4.47 -23.41
CA GLY A 581 -32.01 -4.51 -22.25
C GLY A 581 -31.77 -3.38 -21.22
N ILE A 582 -31.33 -2.22 -21.66
CA ILE A 582 -31.06 -1.06 -20.76
C ILE A 582 -32.38 -0.48 -20.19
N GLY A 583 -33.49 -0.55 -20.91
CA GLY A 583 -34.78 -0.04 -20.44
C GLY A 583 -35.21 -0.60 -19.07
N PRO A 584 -35.32 -1.92 -18.91
CA PRO A 584 -35.63 -2.55 -17.63
C PRO A 584 -34.64 -2.19 -16.51
N LEU A 585 -33.35 -2.11 -16.80
CA LEU A 585 -32.31 -1.73 -15.83
C LEU A 585 -32.52 -0.30 -15.33
N VAL A 586 -32.76 0.64 -16.22
CA VAL A 586 -32.99 2.06 -15.86
C VAL A 586 -34.32 2.23 -15.10
N GLN A 587 -35.34 1.44 -15.43
CA GLN A 587 -36.60 1.43 -14.68
C GLN A 587 -36.38 0.93 -13.24
N GLU A 588 -35.59 -0.13 -13.04
CA GLU A 588 -35.19 -0.61 -11.71
C GLU A 588 -34.43 0.46 -10.92
N ILE A 589 -33.46 1.15 -11.55
CA ILE A 589 -32.72 2.25 -10.92
C ILE A 589 -33.68 3.34 -10.45
N LYS A 590 -34.61 3.78 -11.30
CA LYS A 590 -35.58 4.83 -10.98
C LYS A 590 -36.46 4.47 -9.79
N GLU A 591 -36.91 3.23 -9.72
CA GLU A 591 -37.75 2.73 -8.62
C GLU A 591 -36.98 2.61 -7.29
N ARG A 592 -35.68 2.30 -7.36
CA ARG A 592 -34.83 2.11 -6.20
C ARG A 592 -34.32 3.42 -5.58
N PHE A 593 -33.98 4.42 -6.38
CA PHE A 593 -33.35 5.66 -5.95
C PHE A 593 -34.30 6.87 -6.03
N THR A 594 -35.50 6.71 -5.55
CA THR A 594 -36.56 7.73 -5.63
C THR A 594 -36.23 9.07 -4.92
N SER A 595 -35.29 9.08 -3.99
CA SER A 595 -34.88 10.27 -3.23
C SER A 595 -33.80 11.12 -3.94
N SER A 596 -33.14 10.59 -4.97
CA SER A 596 -32.15 11.34 -5.75
C SER A 596 -32.80 11.97 -6.98
N LEU A 597 -33.01 13.30 -6.94
CA LEU A 597 -33.60 14.04 -8.06
C LEU A 597 -32.78 13.94 -9.34
N GLU A 598 -31.43 13.94 -9.21
CA GLU A 598 -30.52 13.86 -10.34
C GLU A 598 -30.60 12.49 -11.02
N LEU A 599 -30.55 11.43 -10.24
CA LEU A 599 -30.63 10.08 -10.73
C LEU A 599 -31.97 9.78 -11.40
N VAL A 600 -33.07 10.23 -10.79
CA VAL A 600 -34.41 10.13 -11.39
C VAL A 600 -34.47 10.89 -12.70
N SER A 601 -33.91 12.12 -12.78
CA SER A 601 -33.85 12.90 -14.01
C SER A 601 -33.08 12.22 -15.14
N TYR A 602 -31.92 11.64 -14.85
CA TYR A 602 -31.17 10.86 -15.84
C TYR A 602 -31.96 9.62 -16.30
N ALA A 603 -32.54 8.89 -15.36
CA ALA A 603 -33.35 7.70 -15.68
C ALA A 603 -34.56 8.04 -16.57
N GLU A 604 -35.29 9.11 -16.25
CA GLU A 604 -36.41 9.58 -17.06
C GLU A 604 -35.99 9.98 -18.48
N THR A 605 -34.85 10.67 -18.59
CA THR A 605 -34.29 11.04 -19.89
C THR A 605 -34.04 9.82 -20.76
N VAL A 606 -33.43 8.75 -20.20
CA VAL A 606 -33.17 7.52 -20.93
C VAL A 606 -34.47 6.85 -21.34
N LEU A 607 -35.42 6.66 -20.41
CA LEU A 607 -36.69 5.98 -20.69
C LEU A 607 -37.50 6.69 -21.77
N LEU A 608 -37.63 8.01 -21.70
CA LEU A 608 -38.31 8.81 -22.72
C LEU A 608 -37.71 8.65 -24.11
N ARG A 609 -36.37 8.57 -24.21
CA ARG A 609 -35.68 8.37 -25.50
C ARG A 609 -35.87 6.97 -26.05
N LEU A 610 -35.86 5.94 -25.17
CA LEU A 610 -36.08 4.56 -25.58
C LEU A 610 -37.52 4.31 -26.01
N GLU A 611 -38.52 4.90 -25.33
CA GLU A 611 -39.95 4.84 -25.70
C GLU A 611 -40.20 5.47 -27.07
N ALA A 612 -39.53 6.58 -27.40
CA ALA A 612 -39.67 7.25 -28.69
C ALA A 612 -39.16 6.41 -29.88
N THR A 613 -38.38 5.37 -29.64
CA THR A 613 -37.82 4.47 -30.68
C THR A 613 -38.60 3.16 -30.83
N THR A 614 -39.43 2.80 -29.86
CA THR A 614 -40.31 1.65 -30.00
C THR A 614 -41.53 2.04 -30.83
N PRO A 615 -41.79 1.42 -32.00
CA PRO A 615 -43.00 1.69 -32.76
C PRO A 615 -44.23 1.39 -31.90
N PRO A 616 -45.30 2.21 -31.96
CA PRO A 616 -46.50 1.94 -31.20
C PRO A 616 -46.97 0.52 -31.50
N SER A 617 -47.03 -0.33 -30.51
CA SER A 617 -47.60 -1.68 -30.63
C SER A 617 -49.02 -1.48 -31.14
N SER A 618 -49.30 -2.05 -32.32
CA SER A 618 -50.64 -2.09 -32.92
C SER A 618 -51.60 -2.68 -31.88
N ALA A 619 -52.24 -1.75 -31.15
CA ALA A 619 -53.36 -2.13 -30.30
C ALA A 619 -54.47 -2.71 -31.19
N GLY A 620 -54.86 -3.92 -30.86
CA GLY A 620 -55.71 -4.80 -31.60
C GLY A 620 -56.89 -4.16 -32.31
N GLU A 621 -57.00 -4.42 -33.60
CA GLU A 621 -58.26 -4.54 -34.28
C GLU A 621 -59.07 -5.65 -33.61
N GLN A 622 -59.92 -5.30 -32.64
CA GLN A 622 -61.06 -6.12 -32.32
C GLN A 622 -62.09 -5.94 -33.43
N SER A 623 -62.12 -6.90 -34.35
CA SER A 623 -63.17 -7.08 -35.33
C SER A 623 -64.52 -7.14 -34.64
N ALA A 624 -65.33 -6.13 -34.82
CA ALA A 624 -66.78 -6.28 -34.73
C ALA A 624 -67.24 -6.99 -36.01
N LEU A 625 -67.78 -8.19 -35.88
CA LEU A 625 -68.60 -8.83 -36.87
C LEU A 625 -70.09 -8.77 -36.43
N PRO A 626 -71.03 -8.73 -37.37
CA PRO A 626 -72.35 -8.21 -37.24
C PRO A 626 -73.33 -9.01 -36.37
#